data_bd0250b66bb0d231e7fe2226dc1339f7
#
_entry.id   bd0250b66bb0d231e7fe2226dc1339f7
#
_cell.length_a   1.000
_cell.length_b   1.000
_cell.length_c   1.000
_cell.angle_alpha   90.00
_cell.angle_beta   90.00
_cell.angle_gamma   90.00
#
_symmetry.space_group_name_H-M   'P 1'
#
loop_
_entity.id
_entity.type
_entity.pdbx_description
1 polymer ?
#
loop_
_entity_poly.entity_id
_entity_poly.type
_entity_poly.pdbx_seq_one_letter_code
_entity_poly.pdbx_strand_id
1 'polypeptide(L)'
;MKRFQYKFLKTLCRAYDGENYVTRAELLKAWKKCPEHRVILFLGKDLYFLADYPPAQAYIPTAEGIAFVDTQRKANITLWVSVATLIVAVLTLAATLL
;
A
#
# COMPACT_ATOMS: atom_id res chain seq x y z
N MET A 1 -3.31 -11.50 1.93
CA MET A 1 -3.97 -10.18 2.08
C MET A 1 -4.74 -9.86 0.82
N LYS A 2 -6.00 -9.47 0.95
CA LYS A 2 -6.82 -9.10 -0.20
C LYS A 2 -6.36 -7.77 -0.80
N ARG A 3 -6.63 -7.56 -2.10
CA ARG A 3 -6.16 -6.38 -2.84
C ARG A 3 -6.59 -5.04 -2.23
N PHE A 4 -7.83 -4.92 -1.77
CA PHE A 4 -8.32 -3.68 -1.17
C PHE A 4 -7.73 -3.42 0.21
N GLN A 5 -7.39 -4.47 0.95
CA GLN A 5 -6.71 -4.37 2.25
C GLN A 5 -5.31 -3.80 2.08
N TYR A 6 -4.57 -4.29 1.09
CA TYR A 6 -3.26 -3.76 0.74
C TYR A 6 -3.35 -2.29 0.30
N LYS A 7 -4.36 -1.95 -0.50
CA LYS A 7 -4.60 -0.58 -0.93
C LYS A 7 -4.89 0.35 0.25
N PHE A 8 -5.67 -0.11 1.21
CA PHE A 8 -5.94 0.64 2.45
C PHE A 8 -4.65 0.88 3.23
N LEU A 9 -3.87 -0.16 3.48
CA LEU A 9 -2.61 -0.06 4.22
C LEU A 9 -1.61 0.86 3.50
N LYS A 10 -1.50 0.76 2.19
CA LYS A 10 -0.64 1.61 1.37
C LYS A 10 -1.06 3.08 1.46
N THR A 11 -2.36 3.36 1.36
CA THR A 11 -2.90 4.71 1.48
C THR A 11 -2.65 5.28 2.88
N LEU A 12 -2.85 4.46 3.92
CA LEU A 12 -2.57 4.84 5.30
C LEU A 12 -1.09 5.20 5.49
N CYS A 13 -0.18 4.39 4.98
CA CYS A 13 1.25 4.66 5.07
C CYS A 13 1.67 5.93 4.35
N ARG A 14 1.04 6.25 3.22
CA ARG A 14 1.30 7.49 2.48
C ARG A 14 0.83 8.74 3.23
N ALA A 15 -0.31 8.65 3.89
CA ALA A 15 -0.88 9.77 4.65
C ALA A 15 -0.20 9.94 6.02
N TYR A 16 0.47 8.90 6.50
CA TYR A 16 1.12 8.91 7.81
C TYR A 16 2.37 9.78 7.80
N ASP A 17 2.42 10.73 8.73
CA ASP A 17 3.52 11.69 8.86
C ASP A 17 4.69 11.20 9.74
N GLY A 18 4.55 10.04 10.35
CA GLY A 18 5.53 9.47 11.28
C GLY A 18 5.21 9.65 12.76
N GLU A 19 4.21 10.45 13.11
CA GLU A 19 3.91 10.77 14.52
C GLU A 19 2.42 10.69 14.87
N ASN A 20 1.54 11.18 14.01
CA ASN A 20 0.13 11.37 14.33
C ASN A 20 -0.78 10.35 13.63
N TYR A 21 -1.92 10.05 14.26
CA TYR A 21 -2.95 9.23 13.65
C TYR A 21 -3.49 9.88 12.38
N VAL A 22 -3.79 9.05 11.39
CA VAL A 22 -4.41 9.49 10.14
C VAL A 22 -5.92 9.32 10.27
N THR A 23 -6.68 10.40 10.07
CA THR A 23 -8.12 10.35 10.16
C THR A 23 -8.74 9.72 8.90
N ARG A 24 -9.95 9.13 9.06
CA ARG A 24 -10.68 8.59 7.91
C ARG A 24 -10.99 9.67 6.87
N ALA A 25 -11.24 10.91 7.31
CA ALA A 25 -11.46 12.03 6.39
C ALA A 25 -10.27 12.28 5.47
N GLU A 26 -9.04 12.19 5.99
CA GLU A 26 -7.83 12.29 5.19
C GLU A 26 -7.67 11.11 4.20
N LEU A 27 -8.00 9.90 4.65
CA LEU A 27 -7.99 8.72 3.78
C LEU A 27 -9.01 8.85 2.65
N LEU A 28 -10.20 9.41 2.91
CA LEU A 28 -11.22 9.65 1.91
C LEU A 28 -10.80 10.67 0.85
N LYS A 29 -9.98 11.64 1.21
CA LYS A 29 -9.40 12.59 0.25
C LYS A 29 -8.45 11.90 -0.73
N ALA A 30 -7.66 10.95 -0.23
CA ALA A 30 -6.72 10.19 -1.05
C ALA A 30 -7.39 9.04 -1.80
N TRP A 31 -8.44 8.46 -1.22
CA TRP A 31 -9.16 7.31 -1.77
C TRP A 31 -10.66 7.44 -1.51
N LYS A 32 -11.40 7.90 -2.50
CA LYS A 32 -12.85 8.17 -2.40
C LYS A 32 -13.68 6.95 -2.05
N LYS A 33 -13.23 5.74 -2.40
CA LYS A 33 -13.91 4.47 -2.14
C LYS A 33 -13.48 3.81 -0.85
N CYS A 34 -12.85 4.55 0.06
CA CYS A 34 -12.43 4.02 1.36
C CYS A 34 -13.63 3.36 2.08
N PRO A 35 -13.47 2.11 2.58
CA PRO A 35 -14.54 1.41 3.29
C PRO A 35 -14.99 2.14 4.55
N GLU A 36 -16.18 1.80 5.04
CA GLU A 36 -16.69 2.32 6.31
C GLU A 36 -15.80 1.85 7.47
N HIS A 37 -15.82 2.64 8.54
CA HIS A 37 -15.02 2.37 9.75
C HIS A 37 -15.29 0.96 10.33
N ARG A 38 -16.55 0.50 10.31
CA ARG A 38 -16.92 -0.85 10.76
C ARG A 38 -16.21 -1.94 9.98
N VAL A 39 -16.14 -1.79 8.67
CA VAL A 39 -15.47 -2.74 7.79
C VAL A 39 -13.97 -2.76 8.05
N ILE A 40 -13.38 -1.58 8.25
CA ILE A 40 -11.96 -1.45 8.55
C ILE A 40 -11.63 -2.12 9.90
N LEU A 41 -12.44 -1.89 10.93
CA LEU A 41 -12.24 -2.52 12.24
C LEU A 41 -12.39 -4.05 12.18
N PHE A 42 -13.37 -4.53 11.42
CA PHE A 42 -13.58 -5.98 11.25
C PHE A 42 -12.36 -6.65 10.61
N LEU A 43 -11.75 -5.98 9.63
CA LEU A 43 -10.58 -6.46 8.92
C LEU A 43 -9.25 -6.14 9.64
N GLY A 44 -9.31 -5.26 10.64
CA GLY A 44 -8.13 -4.67 11.27
C GLY A 44 -7.18 -5.65 11.96
N LYS A 45 -7.68 -6.82 12.37
CA LYS A 45 -6.85 -7.84 13.00
C LYS A 45 -5.76 -8.37 12.06
N ASP A 46 -6.00 -8.30 10.74
CA ASP A 46 -5.11 -8.83 9.71
C ASP A 46 -4.31 -7.74 8.97
N LEU A 47 -4.49 -6.46 9.31
CA LEU A 47 -4.00 -5.33 8.52
C LEU A 47 -2.82 -4.56 9.12
N TYR A 48 -2.15 -5.07 10.11
CA TYR A 48 -0.93 -4.44 10.67
C TYR A 48 -1.08 -2.94 10.99
N PHE A 49 -2.24 -2.52 11.49
CA PHE A 49 -2.43 -1.14 11.94
C PHE A 49 -3.21 -1.10 13.26
N LEU A 50 -3.08 0.02 13.96
CA LEU A 50 -3.85 0.32 15.15
C LEU A 50 -4.95 1.32 14.81
N ALA A 51 -6.16 1.05 15.27
CA ALA A 51 -7.29 1.97 15.14
C ALA A 51 -7.54 2.66 16.48
N ASP A 52 -7.79 3.96 16.44
CA ASP A 52 -8.22 4.68 17.63
C ASP A 52 -9.71 4.46 17.87
N TYR A 53 -10.15 4.70 19.09
CA TYR A 53 -11.53 4.43 19.51
C TYR A 53 -12.53 5.33 18.78
N PRO A 54 -13.74 4.79 18.46
CA PRO A 54 -14.82 5.68 18.01
C PRO A 54 -15.11 6.72 19.12
N PRO A 55 -15.36 8.01 18.78
CA PRO A 55 -15.71 8.53 17.47
C PRO A 55 -14.56 9.05 16.59
N ALA A 56 -13.32 8.94 17.03
CA ALA A 56 -12.19 9.58 16.36
C ALA A 56 -11.91 9.04 14.95
N GLN A 57 -12.27 7.77 14.64
CA GLN A 57 -12.07 7.14 13.33
C GLN A 57 -10.68 7.42 12.75
N ALA A 58 -9.65 7.18 13.57
CA ALA A 58 -8.27 7.45 13.22
C ALA A 58 -7.46 6.15 13.25
N TYR A 59 -6.42 6.08 12.43
CA TYR A 59 -5.60 4.89 12.26
C TYR A 59 -4.12 5.28 12.24
N ILE A 60 -3.28 4.38 12.74
CA ILE A 60 -1.83 4.53 12.66
C ILE A 60 -1.23 3.20 12.21
N PRO A 61 -0.37 3.18 11.18
CA PRO A 61 0.28 1.95 10.76
C PRO A 61 1.31 1.50 11.81
N THR A 62 1.43 0.19 11.99
CA THR A 62 2.50 -0.37 12.83
C THR A 62 3.81 -0.42 12.05
N ALA A 63 4.93 -0.59 12.75
CA ALA A 63 6.23 -0.77 12.12
C ALA A 63 6.23 -1.97 11.16
N GLU A 64 5.53 -3.05 11.52
CA GLU A 64 5.35 -4.23 10.65
C GLU A 64 4.56 -3.91 9.39
N GLY A 65 3.50 -3.10 9.50
CA GLY A 65 2.71 -2.66 8.35
C GLY A 65 3.50 -1.80 7.39
N ILE A 66 4.28 -0.87 7.90
CA ILE A 66 5.17 -0.01 7.10
C ILE A 66 6.22 -0.88 6.38
N ALA A 67 6.84 -1.80 7.08
CA ALA A 67 7.83 -2.72 6.51
C ALA A 67 7.21 -3.61 5.43
N PHE A 68 5.99 -4.10 5.64
CA PHE A 68 5.27 -4.91 4.66
C PHE A 68 5.02 -4.13 3.36
N VAL A 69 4.51 -2.91 3.45
CA VAL A 69 4.24 -2.05 2.29
C VAL A 69 5.55 -1.73 1.55
N ASP A 70 6.60 -1.42 2.28
CA ASP A 70 7.91 -1.10 1.72
C ASP A 70 8.51 -2.30 0.99
N THR A 71 8.42 -3.51 1.56
CA THR A 71 8.86 -4.76 0.94
C THR A 71 8.09 -5.04 -0.35
N GLN A 72 6.77 -4.89 -0.35
CA GLN A 72 5.94 -5.08 -1.54
C GLN A 72 6.26 -4.06 -2.63
N ARG A 73 6.49 -2.81 -2.25
CA ARG A 73 6.88 -1.76 -3.18
C ARG A 73 8.22 -2.08 -3.85
N LYS A 74 9.22 -2.50 -3.08
CA LYS A 74 10.53 -2.90 -3.60
C LYS A 74 10.43 -4.12 -4.51
N ALA A 75 9.63 -5.12 -4.15
CA ALA A 75 9.38 -6.30 -4.97
C ALA A 75 8.75 -5.92 -6.32
N ASN A 76 7.77 -5.03 -6.32
CA ASN A 76 7.13 -4.54 -7.55
C ASN A 76 8.11 -3.78 -8.44
N ILE A 77 8.94 -2.90 -7.88
CA ILE A 77 9.96 -2.16 -8.62
C ILE A 77 10.98 -3.14 -9.23
N THR A 78 11.45 -4.12 -8.49
CA THR A 78 12.38 -5.13 -8.97
C THR A 78 11.77 -5.94 -10.12
N LEU A 79 10.51 -6.34 -10.00
CA LEU A 79 9.79 -7.04 -11.07
C LEU A 79 9.74 -6.20 -12.35
N TRP A 80 9.34 -4.93 -12.26
CA TRP A 80 9.27 -4.04 -13.41
C TRP A 80 10.64 -3.80 -14.06
N VAL A 81 11.69 -3.63 -13.27
CA VAL A 81 13.06 -3.49 -13.78
C VAL A 81 13.49 -4.75 -14.51
N SER A 82 13.20 -5.93 -13.97
CA SER A 82 13.50 -7.22 -14.61
C SER A 82 12.78 -7.39 -15.94
N VAL A 83 11.50 -7.03 -16.00
CA VAL A 83 10.70 -7.08 -17.24
C VAL A 83 11.26 -6.11 -18.27
N ALA A 84 11.58 -4.88 -17.89
CA ALA A 84 12.16 -3.88 -18.79
C ALA A 84 13.52 -4.35 -19.35
N THR A 85 14.37 -4.93 -18.53
CA THR A 85 15.67 -5.49 -18.93
C THR A 85 15.48 -6.61 -19.94
N LEU A 86 14.53 -7.51 -19.73
CA LEU A 86 14.20 -8.60 -20.64
C LEU A 86 13.75 -8.07 -22.02
N ILE A 87 12.87 -7.08 -22.03
CA ILE A 87 12.37 -6.46 -23.25
C ILE A 87 13.53 -5.84 -24.06
N VAL A 88 14.41 -5.10 -23.40
CA VAL A 88 15.58 -4.49 -24.04
C VAL A 88 16.49 -5.57 -24.61
N ALA A 89 16.76 -6.65 -23.90
CA ALA A 89 17.57 -7.77 -24.36
C ALA A 89 16.98 -8.42 -25.62
N VAL A 90 15.67 -8.66 -25.65
CA VAL A 90 14.96 -9.24 -26.80
C VAL A 90 15.05 -8.32 -28.01
N LEU A 91 14.81 -7.01 -27.83
CA LEU A 91 14.89 -6.03 -28.92
C LEU A 91 16.32 -5.92 -29.46
N THR A 92 17.32 -5.94 -28.61
CA THR A 92 18.73 -5.91 -29.03
C THR A 92 19.09 -7.15 -29.83
N LEU A 93 18.66 -8.33 -29.41
CA LEU A 93 18.88 -9.58 -30.12
C LEU A 93 18.22 -9.57 -31.50
N ALA A 94 16.96 -9.13 -31.58
CA ALA A 94 16.24 -9.00 -32.83
C ALA A 94 16.93 -8.03 -33.82
N ALA A 95 17.41 -6.89 -33.32
CA ALA A 95 18.16 -5.92 -34.12
C ALA A 95 19.48 -6.50 -34.66
N THR A 96 20.15 -7.34 -33.87
CA THR A 96 21.41 -7.99 -34.26
C THR A 96 21.20 -9.05 -35.34
N LEU A 97 20.03 -9.75 -35.30
CA LEU A 97 19.69 -10.80 -36.27
C LEU A 97 19.13 -10.27 -37.59
N LEU A 98 18.68 -9.03 -37.62
CA LEU A 98 18.18 -8.37 -38.81
C LEU A 98 19.31 -7.62 -39.52
#